data_0313b29d2fb6554ead3955be98e34d0f
#
_entry.id   0313b29d2fb6554ead3955be98e34d0f
#
_cell.length_a   1.000
_cell.length_b   1.000
_cell.length_c   1.000
_cell.angle_alpha   90.00
_cell.angle_beta   90.00
_cell.angle_gamma   90.00
#
_symmetry.space_group_name_H-M   'P 1'
#
loop_
_entity.id
_entity.type
_entity.pdbx_description
1 polymer ?
#
loop_
_entity_poly.entity_id
_entity_poly.type
_entity_poly.pdbx_seq_one_letter_code
_entity_poly.pdbx_strand_id
1 'polypeptide(L)'
;WANADGSLPCGSKVRFDNVEKAGGKGVVLSSEEEKPALPIGGNESIPGFRVAKSASAKVREAAATGELKVRLGADLKESLRVPSNKKDQLTASSARGYHGTYGYTKPDVAAPGNNISSARVGTGTGGISYTGTSMSAPFAAGVAAQVLQANQSYGPTQLKAAIMNSANHDVRTADGNVYAVDRVGSGRIDAKAAAETKVLLYNADRPAQVSQTFGVLEYAVNEGKQTLTREMTVENFDSHPHTYNISYAGSTDMPGVEFSLPSNITVNPGEKKNFTVTITIDPAAMEKTMDPAMEKTHNSVDPYGDGTELVPEQYRQFIASESGRILLTEGAATLRAPIHAAPKPASAMKVEGSSVEIPAGEHQANLKLTGTELNQRGYKSLLGAFEHGASIERTSPVKLDVSSNAKANMQHVGAASTAPALKASGGNPNDGLLAFGISTWANWDVVSTENTFTVNIDTDGNNRADYMLVTDRAKGIDFPIVRLYGYKNGN
;
A
#
# COMPACT_ATOMS: atom_id res chain seq x y z
N TRP A 1 -24.05 11.33 -6.61
CA TRP A 1 -24.89 10.49 -5.77
C TRP A 1 -24.72 10.70 -4.25
N ALA A 2 -23.82 11.52 -3.79
CA ALA A 2 -23.69 11.88 -2.40
C ALA A 2 -24.72 12.97 -2.01
N ASN A 3 -25.13 12.99 -0.75
CA ASN A 3 -25.83 14.15 -0.17
C ASN A 3 -24.91 15.38 -0.13
N ALA A 4 -25.41 16.54 0.24
CA ALA A 4 -24.62 17.75 0.38
C ALA A 4 -23.47 17.62 1.40
N ASP A 5 -23.65 16.75 2.40
CA ASP A 5 -22.67 16.37 3.44
C ASP A 5 -21.69 15.25 2.99
N GLY A 6 -21.78 14.80 1.73
CA GLY A 6 -20.94 13.71 1.20
C GLY A 6 -21.41 12.31 1.57
N SER A 7 -22.42 12.15 2.39
CA SER A 7 -22.94 10.83 2.77
C SER A 7 -23.58 10.09 1.60
N LEU A 8 -23.54 8.75 1.62
CA LEU A 8 -24.08 7.85 0.61
C LEU A 8 -25.17 6.93 1.24
N PRO A 9 -26.30 7.46 1.70
CA PRO A 9 -27.24 6.74 2.54
C PRO A 9 -27.92 5.59 1.82
N CYS A 10 -27.88 5.55 0.47
CA CYS A 10 -28.48 4.46 -0.31
C CYS A 10 -27.72 4.26 -1.63
N GLY A 11 -27.68 3.01 -2.10
CA GLY A 11 -27.11 2.63 -3.39
C GLY A 11 -27.94 3.11 -4.59
N SER A 12 -27.39 2.97 -5.79
CA SER A 12 -28.02 3.35 -7.05
C SER A 12 -29.41 2.70 -7.23
N LYS A 13 -29.54 1.42 -6.86
CA LYS A 13 -30.82 0.69 -6.99
C LYS A 13 -31.94 1.39 -6.23
N VAL A 14 -31.76 1.71 -4.96
CA VAL A 14 -32.79 2.36 -4.12
C VAL A 14 -33.18 3.73 -4.69
N ARG A 15 -32.21 4.46 -5.25
CA ARG A 15 -32.48 5.77 -5.88
C ARG A 15 -33.30 5.64 -7.15
N PHE A 16 -33.03 4.62 -7.97
CA PHE A 16 -33.82 4.31 -9.17
C PHE A 16 -35.23 3.87 -8.80
N ASP A 17 -35.39 3.00 -7.79
CA ASP A 17 -36.67 2.58 -7.28
C ASP A 17 -37.53 3.78 -6.79
N ASN A 18 -36.90 4.77 -6.15
CA ASN A 18 -37.57 6.00 -5.71
C ASN A 18 -38.02 6.89 -6.90
N VAL A 19 -37.16 7.02 -7.92
CA VAL A 19 -37.53 7.76 -9.16
C VAL A 19 -38.67 7.07 -9.88
N GLU A 20 -38.64 5.74 -10.01
CA GLU A 20 -39.72 4.96 -10.64
C GLU A 20 -41.02 5.08 -9.88
N LYS A 21 -41.00 4.96 -8.53
CA LYS A 21 -42.17 5.17 -7.66
C LYS A 21 -42.78 6.58 -7.80
N ALA A 22 -41.95 7.57 -8.06
CA ALA A 22 -42.38 8.93 -8.33
C ALA A 22 -42.88 9.15 -9.79
N GLY A 23 -42.96 8.07 -10.59
CA GLY A 23 -43.43 8.13 -11.99
C GLY A 23 -42.33 8.43 -13.01
N GLY A 24 -41.08 8.57 -12.60
CA GLY A 24 -39.94 8.79 -13.49
C GLY A 24 -39.69 7.60 -14.43
N LYS A 25 -39.29 7.91 -15.67
CA LYS A 25 -39.04 6.90 -16.73
C LYS A 25 -37.56 6.68 -17.02
N GLY A 26 -36.69 7.36 -16.32
CA GLY A 26 -35.23 7.23 -16.45
C GLY A 26 -34.49 8.18 -15.53
N VAL A 27 -33.17 8.00 -15.42
CA VAL A 27 -32.29 8.82 -14.59
C VAL A 27 -31.15 9.36 -15.44
N VAL A 28 -30.96 10.67 -15.48
CA VAL A 28 -29.79 11.31 -16.05
C VAL A 28 -28.97 11.96 -14.94
N LEU A 29 -27.77 11.47 -14.72
CA LEU A 29 -26.86 11.98 -13.69
C LEU A 29 -25.85 12.92 -14.35
N SER A 30 -25.80 14.16 -13.91
CA SER A 30 -24.74 15.09 -14.27
C SER A 30 -23.44 14.76 -13.52
N SER A 31 -22.30 14.86 -14.19
CA SER A 31 -20.97 14.58 -13.64
C SER A 31 -20.20 15.87 -13.42
N GLU A 32 -19.39 15.93 -12.38
CA GLU A 32 -18.37 16.96 -12.19
C GLU A 32 -17.04 16.59 -12.87
N GLU A 33 -16.98 15.41 -13.50
CA GLU A 33 -15.82 14.94 -14.23
C GLU A 33 -16.08 14.84 -15.72
N GLU A 34 -15.05 15.13 -16.51
CA GLU A 34 -15.07 14.92 -17.96
C GLU A 34 -14.87 13.42 -18.25
N LYS A 35 -15.94 12.68 -18.11
CA LYS A 35 -16.01 11.24 -18.38
C LYS A 35 -17.06 10.94 -19.43
N PRO A 36 -16.87 9.88 -20.27
CA PRO A 36 -17.88 9.51 -21.25
C PRO A 36 -19.23 9.21 -20.61
N ALA A 37 -20.28 9.40 -21.35
CA ALA A 37 -21.61 8.95 -20.96
C ALA A 37 -21.58 7.43 -20.74
N LEU A 38 -21.93 6.98 -19.55
CA LEU A 38 -21.94 5.58 -19.18
C LEU A 38 -23.31 5.21 -18.61
N PRO A 39 -23.81 4.00 -18.87
CA PRO A 39 -24.96 3.50 -18.17
C PRO A 39 -24.67 3.40 -16.68
N ILE A 40 -25.66 3.69 -15.87
CA ILE A 40 -25.61 3.52 -14.42
C ILE A 40 -26.39 2.27 -14.06
N GLY A 41 -25.78 1.33 -13.33
CA GLY A 41 -26.50 0.20 -12.73
C GLY A 41 -27.47 0.73 -11.68
N GLY A 42 -28.78 0.61 -11.97
CA GLY A 42 -29.86 1.01 -11.09
C GLY A 42 -30.76 -0.19 -10.77
N ASN A 43 -32.04 -0.06 -11.10
CA ASN A 43 -32.96 -1.18 -11.17
C ASN A 43 -33.12 -1.68 -12.64
N GLU A 44 -33.92 -2.72 -12.85
CA GLU A 44 -34.12 -3.30 -14.19
C GLU A 44 -35.27 -2.63 -14.96
N SER A 45 -36.02 -1.73 -14.34
CA SER A 45 -37.25 -1.15 -14.86
C SER A 45 -37.04 0.14 -15.66
N ILE A 46 -36.11 1.00 -15.20
CA ILE A 46 -35.87 2.30 -15.83
C ILE A 46 -34.39 2.48 -16.17
N PRO A 47 -34.07 3.07 -17.36
CA PRO A 47 -32.68 3.31 -17.77
C PRO A 47 -32.04 4.46 -16.99
N GLY A 48 -30.71 4.41 -16.85
CA GLY A 48 -29.93 5.50 -16.27
C GLY A 48 -28.59 5.71 -16.95
N PHE A 49 -28.21 6.97 -17.07
CA PHE A 49 -26.98 7.40 -17.72
C PHE A 49 -26.31 8.52 -16.95
N ARG A 50 -24.98 8.51 -16.98
CA ARG A 50 -24.17 9.64 -16.56
C ARG A 50 -23.74 10.42 -17.79
N VAL A 51 -23.86 11.75 -17.76
CA VAL A 51 -23.33 12.64 -18.81
C VAL A 51 -22.03 13.29 -18.34
N ALA A 52 -21.16 13.63 -19.29
CA ALA A 52 -19.89 14.30 -19.01
C ALA A 52 -20.09 15.71 -18.43
N LYS A 53 -19.09 16.24 -17.73
CA LYS A 53 -19.13 17.59 -17.15
C LYS A 53 -19.48 18.66 -18.18
N SER A 54 -18.86 18.63 -19.37
CA SER A 54 -19.13 19.57 -20.47
C SER A 54 -20.58 19.56 -20.95
N ALA A 55 -21.27 18.42 -20.87
CA ALA A 55 -22.67 18.29 -21.22
C ALA A 55 -23.62 18.59 -20.06
N SER A 56 -23.14 18.52 -18.81
CA SER A 56 -23.98 18.60 -17.60
C SER A 56 -24.70 19.94 -17.45
N ALA A 57 -24.06 21.04 -17.83
CA ALA A 57 -24.67 22.37 -17.76
C ALA A 57 -25.87 22.48 -18.72
N LYS A 58 -25.70 22.06 -19.98
CA LYS A 58 -26.76 22.05 -20.98
C LYS A 58 -27.93 21.15 -20.60
N VAL A 59 -27.63 19.97 -20.02
CA VAL A 59 -28.67 19.05 -19.57
C VAL A 59 -29.47 19.64 -18.40
N ARG A 60 -28.80 20.30 -17.45
CA ARG A 60 -29.47 20.97 -16.32
C ARG A 60 -30.34 22.14 -16.78
N GLU A 61 -29.84 22.96 -17.72
CA GLU A 61 -30.59 24.07 -18.29
C GLU A 61 -31.86 23.58 -18.99
N ALA A 62 -31.74 22.60 -19.92
CA ALA A 62 -32.89 22.02 -20.61
C ALA A 62 -33.88 21.32 -19.66
N ALA A 63 -33.38 20.72 -18.56
CA ALA A 63 -34.25 20.15 -17.54
C ALA A 63 -35.02 21.22 -16.74
N ALA A 64 -34.38 22.36 -16.44
CA ALA A 64 -35.02 23.45 -15.70
C ALA A 64 -36.14 24.13 -16.49
N THR A 65 -36.03 24.20 -17.80
CA THR A 65 -37.09 24.74 -18.70
C THR A 65 -38.20 23.73 -18.99
N GLY A 66 -38.04 22.45 -18.59
CA GLY A 66 -38.98 21.37 -18.91
C GLY A 66 -38.86 20.87 -20.35
N GLU A 67 -37.89 21.34 -21.13
CA GLU A 67 -37.70 20.99 -22.54
C GLU A 67 -36.76 19.79 -22.77
N LEU A 68 -36.17 19.21 -21.69
CA LEU A 68 -35.24 18.09 -21.80
C LEU A 68 -35.96 16.86 -22.37
N LYS A 69 -35.64 16.51 -23.62
CA LYS A 69 -36.04 15.25 -24.23
C LYS A 69 -34.84 14.35 -24.39
N VAL A 70 -34.94 13.14 -23.83
CA VAL A 70 -33.90 12.11 -23.93
C VAL A 70 -34.41 11.00 -24.84
N ARG A 71 -33.70 10.74 -25.95
CA ARG A 71 -33.98 9.63 -26.82
C ARG A 71 -32.97 8.52 -26.61
N LEU A 72 -33.46 7.31 -26.44
CA LEU A 72 -32.67 6.08 -26.35
C LEU A 72 -33.10 5.16 -27.50
N GLY A 73 -32.16 4.66 -28.27
CA GLY A 73 -32.46 3.77 -29.39
C GLY A 73 -31.22 2.96 -29.80
N ALA A 74 -31.46 1.78 -30.34
CA ALA A 74 -30.38 0.93 -30.85
C ALA A 74 -29.64 1.58 -32.05
N ASP A 75 -30.32 2.45 -32.77
CA ASP A 75 -29.79 3.26 -33.89
C ASP A 75 -28.80 4.34 -33.41
N LEU A 76 -28.82 4.69 -32.12
CA LEU A 76 -27.90 5.64 -31.48
C LEU A 76 -26.68 4.98 -30.83
N LYS A 77 -26.50 3.70 -31.08
CA LYS A 77 -25.39 2.93 -30.53
C LYS A 77 -24.10 3.26 -31.31
N GLU A 78 -23.41 4.27 -30.85
CA GLU A 78 -22.09 4.64 -31.36
C GLU A 78 -21.00 4.27 -30.38
N SER A 79 -19.82 3.91 -30.88
CA SER A 79 -18.63 3.78 -30.07
C SER A 79 -17.95 5.14 -29.92
N LEU A 80 -18.12 5.80 -28.79
CA LEU A 80 -17.44 7.06 -28.51
C LEU A 80 -16.01 6.75 -27.98
N ARG A 81 -15.00 7.18 -28.75
CA ARG A 81 -13.63 7.24 -28.24
C ARG A 81 -13.40 8.59 -27.59
N VAL A 82 -13.41 8.64 -26.28
CA VAL A 82 -13.06 9.85 -25.54
C VAL A 82 -11.56 9.82 -25.25
N PRO A 83 -10.77 10.80 -25.76
CA PRO A 83 -9.40 10.96 -25.36
C PRO A 83 -9.33 11.13 -23.84
N SER A 84 -8.51 10.33 -23.17
CA SER A 84 -8.31 10.44 -21.73
C SER A 84 -6.89 10.91 -21.44
N ASN A 85 -6.76 11.98 -20.68
CA ASN A 85 -5.48 12.41 -20.09
C ASN A 85 -5.03 11.54 -18.93
N LYS A 86 -5.85 10.55 -18.54
CA LYS A 86 -5.57 9.58 -17.46
C LYS A 86 -5.07 8.24 -18.00
N LYS A 87 -4.59 8.21 -19.24
CA LYS A 87 -3.96 7.02 -19.82
C LYS A 87 -2.71 6.69 -19.03
N ASP A 88 -2.52 5.38 -18.74
CA ASP A 88 -1.38 4.85 -17.99
C ASP A 88 -1.20 5.46 -16.59
N GLN A 89 -2.30 5.83 -15.93
CA GLN A 89 -2.36 6.24 -14.54
C GLN A 89 -3.06 5.18 -13.69
N LEU A 90 -2.72 5.10 -12.41
CA LEU A 90 -3.44 4.26 -11.46
C LEU A 90 -4.81 4.86 -11.13
N THR A 91 -5.79 3.97 -10.91
CA THR A 91 -7.03 4.37 -10.24
C THR A 91 -6.77 4.66 -8.76
N ALA A 92 -7.51 5.61 -8.18
CA ALA A 92 -7.35 5.97 -6.77
C ALA A 92 -7.56 4.81 -5.79
N SER A 93 -8.35 3.80 -6.21
CA SER A 93 -8.63 2.59 -5.41
C SER A 93 -7.54 1.52 -5.49
N SER A 94 -6.49 1.70 -6.31
CA SER A 94 -5.37 0.74 -6.37
C SER A 94 -4.57 0.77 -5.08
N ALA A 95 -4.39 -0.39 -4.44
CA ALA A 95 -3.69 -0.52 -3.18
C ALA A 95 -2.17 -0.33 -3.32
N ARG A 96 -1.50 -0.13 -2.18
CA ARG A 96 -0.05 -0.11 -2.04
C ARG A 96 0.41 -1.42 -1.37
N GLY A 97 1.47 -2.03 -1.86
CA GLY A 97 2.07 -3.25 -1.31
C GLY A 97 3.02 -3.01 -0.14
N TYR A 98 3.86 -3.97 0.19
CA TYR A 98 4.79 -4.16 1.32
C TYR A 98 4.17 -4.59 2.63
N HIS A 99 2.87 -4.51 2.78
CA HIS A 99 2.18 -4.77 4.04
C HIS A 99 1.73 -6.22 4.20
N GLY A 100 2.07 -7.06 3.22
CA GLY A 100 1.65 -8.45 3.21
C GLY A 100 2.38 -9.31 4.24
N THR A 101 1.78 -10.46 4.54
CA THR A 101 2.23 -11.43 5.53
C THR A 101 3.70 -11.83 5.41
N TYR A 102 4.26 -11.79 4.20
CA TYR A 102 5.62 -12.25 3.93
C TYR A 102 6.62 -11.13 3.61
N GLY A 103 6.22 -9.86 3.66
CA GLY A 103 7.08 -8.73 3.35
C GLY A 103 7.58 -8.69 1.91
N TYR A 104 6.83 -9.31 0.97
CA TYR A 104 7.19 -9.33 -0.44
C TYR A 104 6.79 -8.03 -1.13
N THR A 105 7.59 -7.65 -2.13
CA THR A 105 7.24 -6.53 -3.00
C THR A 105 6.02 -6.89 -3.83
N LYS A 106 4.93 -6.16 -3.65
CA LYS A 106 3.66 -6.29 -4.36
C LYS A 106 3.11 -4.89 -4.74
N PRO A 107 2.33 -4.78 -5.83
CA PRO A 107 1.95 -5.81 -6.81
C PRO A 107 3.13 -6.24 -7.69
N ASP A 108 2.94 -7.29 -8.50
CA ASP A 108 3.95 -7.76 -9.46
C ASP A 108 3.98 -6.88 -10.72
N VAL A 109 2.79 -6.48 -11.22
CA VAL A 109 2.58 -5.63 -12.41
C VAL A 109 1.34 -4.77 -12.25
N ALA A 110 1.19 -3.78 -13.10
CA ALA A 110 -0.05 -3.05 -13.33
C ALA A 110 -0.71 -3.53 -14.62
N ALA A 111 -2.04 -3.63 -14.61
CA ALA A 111 -2.83 -4.05 -15.77
C ALA A 111 -4.11 -3.21 -15.91
N PRO A 112 -4.71 -3.12 -17.12
CA PRO A 112 -5.97 -2.44 -17.30
C PRO A 112 -7.05 -2.94 -16.35
N GLY A 113 -7.68 -2.03 -15.60
CA GLY A 113 -8.70 -2.36 -14.60
C GLY A 113 -9.85 -1.37 -14.52
N ASN A 114 -9.87 -0.32 -15.37
CA ASN A 114 -10.90 0.70 -15.36
C ASN A 114 -11.85 0.53 -16.54
N ASN A 115 -13.15 0.39 -16.26
CA ASN A 115 -14.19 0.17 -17.27
C ASN A 115 -13.91 -1.03 -18.19
N ILE A 116 -13.55 -2.14 -17.62
CA ILE A 116 -13.29 -3.38 -18.36
C ILE A 116 -14.62 -4.06 -18.69
N SER A 117 -14.90 -4.20 -19.96
CA SER A 117 -16.11 -4.87 -20.47
C SER A 117 -15.85 -6.36 -20.63
N SER A 118 -16.78 -7.18 -20.17
CA SER A 118 -16.74 -8.63 -20.28
C SER A 118 -18.16 -9.23 -20.35
N ALA A 119 -18.25 -10.54 -20.46
CA ALA A 119 -19.51 -11.26 -20.50
C ALA A 119 -20.26 -11.15 -19.16
N ARG A 120 -21.56 -10.87 -19.22
CA ARG A 120 -22.43 -10.88 -18.03
C ARG A 120 -22.94 -12.29 -17.78
N VAL A 121 -22.65 -12.81 -16.59
CA VAL A 121 -23.09 -14.14 -16.17
C VAL A 121 -24.62 -14.27 -16.23
N GLY A 122 -25.10 -15.40 -16.71
CA GLY A 122 -26.53 -15.73 -16.77
C GLY A 122 -27.32 -15.06 -17.92
N THR A 123 -26.65 -14.32 -18.82
CA THR A 123 -27.35 -13.59 -19.90
C THR A 123 -27.06 -14.13 -21.32
N GLY A 124 -26.22 -15.16 -21.45
CA GLY A 124 -25.77 -15.68 -22.74
C GLY A 124 -24.85 -14.70 -23.46
N THR A 125 -25.40 -13.70 -24.15
CA THR A 125 -24.64 -12.72 -24.98
C THR A 125 -24.53 -11.34 -24.35
N GLY A 126 -25.08 -11.09 -23.17
CA GLY A 126 -25.05 -9.79 -22.51
C GLY A 126 -23.65 -9.40 -22.05
N GLY A 127 -23.36 -8.09 -22.10
CA GLY A 127 -22.11 -7.50 -21.62
C GLY A 127 -22.30 -6.76 -20.29
N ILE A 128 -21.18 -6.61 -19.55
CA ILE A 128 -21.11 -5.79 -18.33
C ILE A 128 -19.72 -5.15 -18.24
N SER A 129 -19.64 -3.95 -17.64
CA SER A 129 -18.37 -3.26 -17.41
C SER A 129 -18.17 -3.01 -15.92
N TYR A 130 -16.97 -3.36 -15.43
CA TYR A 130 -16.55 -3.11 -14.05
C TYR A 130 -15.20 -2.38 -13.98
N THR A 131 -14.95 -1.75 -12.84
CA THR A 131 -13.69 -1.10 -12.50
C THR A 131 -13.16 -1.68 -11.19
N GLY A 132 -11.89 -2.05 -11.19
CA GLY A 132 -11.18 -2.54 -10.00
C GLY A 132 -9.96 -3.38 -10.34
N THR A 133 -9.13 -3.64 -9.35
CA THR A 133 -8.04 -4.62 -9.45
C THR A 133 -8.57 -6.04 -9.72
N SER A 134 -9.83 -6.31 -9.34
CA SER A 134 -10.56 -7.53 -9.69
C SER A 134 -10.73 -7.73 -11.21
N MET A 135 -10.59 -6.67 -12.03
CA MET A 135 -10.59 -6.73 -13.49
C MET A 135 -9.18 -6.79 -14.04
N SER A 136 -8.20 -6.18 -13.37
CA SER A 136 -6.78 -6.27 -13.73
C SER A 136 -6.22 -7.69 -13.55
N ALA A 137 -6.62 -8.38 -12.50
CA ALA A 137 -6.13 -9.74 -12.21
C ALA A 137 -6.50 -10.76 -13.30
N PRO A 138 -7.76 -10.92 -13.76
CA PRO A 138 -8.09 -11.82 -14.86
C PRO A 138 -7.49 -11.36 -16.20
N PHE A 139 -7.26 -10.05 -16.41
CA PHE A 139 -6.50 -9.59 -17.57
C PHE A 139 -5.07 -10.16 -17.54
N ALA A 140 -4.37 -10.07 -16.41
CA ALA A 140 -3.04 -10.66 -16.24
C ALA A 140 -3.06 -12.19 -16.39
N ALA A 141 -4.10 -12.88 -15.90
CA ALA A 141 -4.27 -14.32 -16.09
C ALA A 141 -4.44 -14.71 -17.57
N GLY A 142 -5.18 -13.89 -18.34
CA GLY A 142 -5.30 -14.08 -19.80
C GLY A 142 -3.96 -13.92 -20.51
N VAL A 143 -3.14 -12.92 -20.11
CA VAL A 143 -1.77 -12.77 -20.64
C VAL A 143 -0.90 -13.98 -20.27
N ALA A 144 -0.99 -14.48 -19.04
CA ALA A 144 -0.25 -15.67 -18.63
C ALA A 144 -0.59 -16.91 -19.48
N ALA A 145 -1.87 -17.08 -19.83
CA ALA A 145 -2.30 -18.14 -20.73
C ALA A 145 -1.68 -18.02 -22.14
N GLN A 146 -1.63 -16.78 -22.68
CA GLN A 146 -0.99 -16.51 -23.98
C GLN A 146 0.53 -16.76 -23.92
N VAL A 147 1.21 -16.36 -22.84
CA VAL A 147 2.65 -16.62 -22.63
C VAL A 147 2.91 -18.11 -22.56
N LEU A 148 2.08 -18.88 -21.84
CA LEU A 148 2.19 -20.33 -21.76
C LEU A 148 1.98 -21.00 -23.11
N GLN A 149 1.01 -20.53 -23.91
CA GLN A 149 0.78 -21.04 -25.26
C GLN A 149 2.00 -20.82 -26.16
N ALA A 150 2.65 -19.66 -26.06
CA ALA A 150 3.84 -19.32 -26.84
C ALA A 150 5.12 -20.01 -26.33
N ASN A 151 5.17 -20.37 -25.04
CA ASN A 151 6.35 -20.93 -24.36
C ASN A 151 5.94 -22.10 -23.46
N GLN A 152 5.60 -23.23 -24.07
CA GLN A 152 5.03 -24.41 -23.39
C GLN A 152 5.96 -25.06 -22.33
N SER A 153 7.25 -24.76 -22.38
CA SER A 153 8.24 -25.23 -21.40
C SER A 153 8.31 -24.38 -20.14
N TYR A 154 7.63 -23.22 -20.10
CA TYR A 154 7.67 -22.34 -18.94
C TYR A 154 6.79 -22.87 -17.80
N GLY A 155 7.42 -23.03 -16.62
CA GLY A 155 6.69 -23.25 -15.37
C GLY A 155 6.16 -21.93 -14.78
N PRO A 156 5.46 -21.98 -13.64
CA PRO A 156 4.87 -20.79 -13.00
C PRO A 156 5.85 -19.64 -12.76
N THR A 157 7.07 -19.95 -12.36
CA THR A 157 8.13 -18.95 -12.13
C THR A 157 8.53 -18.25 -13.42
N GLN A 158 8.75 -19.00 -14.50
CA GLN A 158 9.13 -18.44 -15.80
C GLN A 158 8.00 -17.62 -16.42
N LEU A 159 6.74 -18.10 -16.31
CA LEU A 159 5.56 -17.33 -16.75
C LEU A 159 5.47 -15.99 -16.03
N LYS A 160 5.61 -15.99 -14.72
CA LYS A 160 5.60 -14.76 -13.92
C LYS A 160 6.76 -13.84 -14.27
N ALA A 161 7.97 -14.40 -14.41
CA ALA A 161 9.16 -13.64 -14.80
C ALA A 161 8.98 -13.02 -16.20
N ALA A 162 8.49 -13.75 -17.19
CA ALA A 162 8.24 -13.23 -18.53
C ALA A 162 7.29 -12.03 -18.51
N ILE A 163 6.19 -12.12 -17.77
CA ILE A 163 5.21 -11.03 -17.63
C ILE A 163 5.82 -9.81 -16.92
N MET A 164 6.57 -10.02 -15.85
CA MET A 164 7.18 -8.95 -15.07
C MET A 164 8.33 -8.27 -15.81
N ASN A 165 9.21 -9.07 -16.41
CA ASN A 165 10.41 -8.56 -17.08
C ASN A 165 10.11 -7.76 -18.35
N SER A 166 9.03 -8.09 -19.04
CA SER A 166 8.60 -7.45 -20.27
C SER A 166 7.63 -6.27 -20.07
N ALA A 167 7.25 -5.96 -18.82
CA ALA A 167 6.43 -4.80 -18.50
C ALA A 167 7.21 -3.52 -18.87
N ASN A 168 6.98 -2.97 -20.04
CA ASN A 168 7.83 -1.99 -20.71
C ASN A 168 7.39 -0.53 -20.52
N HIS A 169 6.25 -0.29 -19.86
CA HIS A 169 5.74 1.04 -19.63
C HIS A 169 5.78 1.39 -18.14
N ASP A 170 6.42 2.50 -17.83
CA ASP A 170 6.27 3.13 -16.53
C ASP A 170 4.86 3.71 -16.41
N VAL A 171 4.16 3.33 -15.36
CA VAL A 171 2.90 3.97 -14.99
C VAL A 171 3.23 5.26 -14.25
N ARG A 172 2.62 6.38 -14.66
CA ARG A 172 2.97 7.71 -14.17
C ARG A 172 1.75 8.47 -13.66
N THR A 173 2.00 9.39 -12.72
CA THR A 173 1.01 10.39 -12.30
C THR A 173 0.73 11.37 -13.44
N ALA A 174 -0.31 12.21 -13.28
CA ALA A 174 -0.59 13.30 -14.22
C ALA A 174 0.58 14.28 -14.37
N ASP A 175 1.37 14.45 -13.32
CA ASP A 175 2.54 15.34 -13.27
C ASP A 175 3.82 14.67 -13.78
N GLY A 176 3.73 13.42 -14.26
CA GLY A 176 4.83 12.68 -14.87
C GLY A 176 5.72 11.89 -13.92
N ASN A 177 5.46 11.90 -12.61
CA ASN A 177 6.21 11.10 -11.64
C ASN A 177 5.94 9.61 -11.85
N VAL A 178 6.98 8.79 -11.81
CA VAL A 178 6.88 7.33 -11.88
C VAL A 178 6.33 6.79 -10.57
N TYR A 179 5.31 5.95 -10.63
CA TYR A 179 4.83 5.27 -9.43
C TYR A 179 5.87 4.30 -8.88
N ALA A 180 5.98 4.28 -7.55
CA ALA A 180 6.82 3.36 -6.82
C ALA A 180 6.49 1.90 -7.13
N VAL A 181 7.47 1.00 -6.95
CA VAL A 181 7.30 -0.44 -7.26
C VAL A 181 6.23 -1.11 -6.39
N ASP A 182 5.97 -0.59 -5.20
CA ASP A 182 4.89 -1.06 -4.31
C ASP A 182 3.49 -0.64 -4.78
N ARG A 183 3.39 0.16 -5.85
CA ARG A 183 2.14 0.55 -6.49
C ARG A 183 1.90 -0.14 -7.83
N VAL A 184 2.96 -0.41 -8.59
CA VAL A 184 2.87 -0.86 -9.98
C VAL A 184 3.79 -2.03 -10.33
N GLY A 185 4.59 -2.52 -9.37
CA GLY A 185 5.57 -3.58 -9.62
C GLY A 185 6.56 -3.21 -10.73
N SER A 186 6.74 -4.12 -11.68
CA SER A 186 7.57 -3.89 -12.88
C SER A 186 7.04 -2.78 -13.80
N GLY A 187 5.74 -2.47 -13.74
CA GLY A 187 5.08 -1.52 -14.62
C GLY A 187 3.85 -2.12 -15.30
N ARG A 188 3.40 -1.49 -16.40
CA ARG A 188 2.24 -1.97 -17.16
C ARG A 188 2.58 -3.22 -17.95
N ILE A 189 1.75 -4.24 -17.84
CA ILE A 189 1.83 -5.50 -18.55
C ILE A 189 1.80 -5.30 -20.08
N ASP A 190 2.67 -6.00 -20.81
CA ASP A 190 2.71 -6.07 -22.27
C ASP A 190 2.62 -7.53 -22.69
N ALA A 191 1.47 -7.93 -23.23
CA ALA A 191 1.19 -9.31 -23.60
C ALA A 191 2.09 -9.83 -24.72
N LYS A 192 2.38 -8.96 -25.73
CA LYS A 192 3.24 -9.33 -26.84
C LYS A 192 4.67 -9.52 -26.37
N ALA A 193 5.24 -8.53 -25.72
CA ALA A 193 6.60 -8.61 -25.22
C ALA A 193 6.79 -9.78 -24.24
N ALA A 194 5.79 -10.09 -23.39
CA ALA A 194 5.81 -11.23 -22.48
C ALA A 194 5.86 -12.57 -23.23
N ALA A 195 5.09 -12.73 -24.31
CA ALA A 195 5.07 -13.95 -25.11
C ALA A 195 6.37 -14.15 -25.91
N GLU A 196 7.02 -13.06 -26.33
CA GLU A 196 8.26 -13.07 -27.11
C GLU A 196 9.54 -13.16 -26.24
N THR A 197 9.45 -12.87 -24.93
CA THR A 197 10.60 -12.87 -24.01
C THR A 197 11.17 -14.27 -23.84
N LYS A 198 12.46 -14.42 -24.16
CA LYS A 198 13.23 -15.68 -24.05
C LYS A 198 14.34 -15.64 -23.00
N VAL A 199 14.69 -14.47 -22.49
CA VAL A 199 15.62 -14.32 -21.38
C VAL A 199 14.86 -13.79 -20.18
N LEU A 200 15.06 -14.41 -19.03
CA LEU A 200 14.31 -14.14 -17.81
C LEU A 200 15.24 -13.69 -16.68
N LEU A 201 14.77 -12.70 -15.92
CA LEU A 201 15.44 -12.15 -14.75
C LEU A 201 14.57 -12.36 -13.51
N TYR A 202 15.12 -12.96 -12.46
CA TYR A 202 14.39 -13.22 -11.23
C TYR A 202 15.31 -13.36 -10.01
N ASN A 203 14.74 -13.28 -8.82
CA ASN A 203 15.40 -13.46 -7.54
C ASN A 203 16.01 -14.86 -7.44
N ALA A 204 17.31 -14.97 -7.12
CA ALA A 204 18.00 -16.25 -7.05
C ALA A 204 17.56 -17.10 -5.86
N ASP A 205 17.36 -16.47 -4.69
CA ASP A 205 16.97 -17.17 -3.46
C ASP A 205 15.49 -17.58 -3.46
N ARG A 206 14.66 -16.77 -4.12
CA ARG A 206 13.19 -16.94 -4.16
C ARG A 206 12.65 -16.69 -5.57
N PRO A 207 12.91 -17.60 -6.52
CA PRO A 207 12.59 -17.39 -7.93
C PRO A 207 11.12 -17.03 -8.21
N ALA A 208 10.18 -17.61 -7.45
CA ALA A 208 8.76 -17.35 -7.58
C ALA A 208 8.35 -15.89 -7.24
N GLN A 209 9.22 -15.12 -6.62
CA GLN A 209 8.95 -13.68 -6.36
C GLN A 209 9.29 -12.82 -7.56
N VAL A 210 10.30 -13.17 -8.33
CA VAL A 210 10.92 -12.39 -9.41
C VAL A 210 11.59 -11.12 -8.89
N SER A 211 10.86 -10.27 -8.16
CA SER A 211 11.37 -9.05 -7.52
C SER A 211 12.38 -9.34 -6.41
N GLN A 212 13.31 -8.41 -6.19
CA GLN A 212 14.26 -8.47 -5.07
C GLN A 212 13.82 -7.54 -3.95
N THR A 213 13.97 -7.99 -2.71
CA THR A 213 13.76 -7.16 -1.54
C THR A 213 14.82 -7.42 -0.47
N PHE A 214 15.26 -6.34 0.17
CA PHE A 214 16.10 -6.39 1.36
C PHE A 214 15.25 -6.33 2.65
N GLY A 215 13.95 -6.10 2.51
CA GLY A 215 13.02 -6.02 3.63
C GLY A 215 13.21 -4.78 4.50
N VAL A 216 12.78 -4.89 5.76
CA VAL A 216 12.98 -3.84 6.78
C VAL A 216 14.34 -4.01 7.39
N LEU A 217 15.14 -2.96 7.37
CA LEU A 217 16.50 -2.91 7.90
C LEU A 217 16.57 -1.78 8.93
N GLU A 218 17.14 -2.07 10.11
CA GLU A 218 17.24 -1.08 11.18
C GLU A 218 18.67 -1.07 11.71
N TYR A 219 19.29 0.11 11.69
CA TYR A 219 20.65 0.32 12.14
C TYR A 219 20.74 1.56 12.99
N ALA A 220 21.52 1.49 14.08
CA ALA A 220 21.73 2.64 14.92
C ALA A 220 22.55 3.73 14.17
N VAL A 221 22.24 4.99 14.47
CA VAL A 221 22.86 6.14 13.79
C VAL A 221 24.40 6.20 13.94
N ASN A 222 24.96 5.50 14.87
CA ASN A 222 26.41 5.43 15.14
C ASN A 222 27.08 4.13 14.69
N GLU A 223 26.37 3.23 14.01
CA GLU A 223 26.95 1.97 13.51
C GLU A 223 27.84 2.12 12.28
N GLY A 224 27.83 3.30 11.65
CA GLY A 224 28.53 3.50 10.38
C GLY A 224 27.84 2.84 9.19
N LYS A 225 28.50 2.87 8.03
CA LYS A 225 27.93 2.33 6.80
C LYS A 225 27.79 0.82 6.86
N GLN A 226 26.63 0.33 6.47
CA GLN A 226 26.29 -1.08 6.39
C GLN A 226 26.16 -1.51 4.93
N THR A 227 26.57 -2.73 4.62
CA THR A 227 26.49 -3.30 3.27
C THR A 227 25.91 -4.68 3.31
N LEU A 228 24.92 -4.94 2.47
CA LEU A 228 24.28 -6.25 2.30
C LEU A 228 24.23 -6.62 0.83
N THR A 229 24.22 -7.90 0.54
CA THR A 229 24.17 -8.45 -0.82
C THR A 229 22.99 -9.39 -1.00
N ARG A 230 22.49 -9.47 -2.23
CA ARG A 230 21.50 -10.44 -2.71
C ARG A 230 21.85 -10.82 -4.14
N GLU A 231 21.37 -11.98 -4.57
CA GLU A 231 21.63 -12.49 -5.92
C GLU A 231 20.38 -12.42 -6.80
N MET A 232 20.59 -12.06 -8.06
CA MET A 232 19.61 -12.19 -9.13
C MET A 232 20.09 -13.20 -10.15
N THR A 233 19.16 -13.97 -10.74
CA THR A 233 19.44 -14.94 -11.79
C THR A 233 18.95 -14.43 -13.13
N VAL A 234 19.79 -14.56 -14.15
CA VAL A 234 19.42 -14.45 -15.57
C VAL A 234 19.41 -15.83 -16.17
N GLU A 235 18.30 -16.23 -16.80
CA GLU A 235 18.13 -17.54 -17.46
C GLU A 235 17.80 -17.33 -18.93
N ASN A 236 18.59 -17.95 -19.81
CA ASN A 236 18.45 -17.80 -21.26
C ASN A 236 17.82 -19.04 -21.90
N PHE A 237 16.60 -18.87 -22.42
CA PHE A 237 15.88 -19.89 -23.20
C PHE A 237 16.02 -19.69 -24.72
N ASP A 238 16.78 -18.67 -25.16
CA ASP A 238 17.04 -18.45 -26.58
C ASP A 238 18.17 -19.35 -27.08
N SER A 239 18.29 -19.49 -28.38
CA SER A 239 19.35 -20.20 -29.09
C SER A 239 20.64 -19.39 -29.25
N HIS A 240 20.66 -18.12 -28.87
CA HIS A 240 21.77 -17.18 -29.01
C HIS A 240 22.26 -16.67 -27.66
N PRO A 241 23.55 -16.32 -27.53
CA PRO A 241 24.03 -15.62 -26.34
C PRO A 241 23.52 -14.19 -26.30
N HIS A 242 23.26 -13.69 -25.11
CA HIS A 242 22.83 -12.30 -24.86
C HIS A 242 23.80 -11.60 -23.92
N THR A 243 24.07 -10.32 -24.20
CA THR A 243 24.88 -9.46 -23.33
C THR A 243 24.10 -8.21 -22.96
N TYR A 244 23.74 -8.14 -21.71
CA TYR A 244 22.95 -7.03 -21.16
C TYR A 244 23.82 -6.05 -20.39
N ASN A 245 23.58 -4.75 -20.62
CA ASN A 245 23.97 -3.71 -19.69
C ASN A 245 23.01 -3.69 -18.52
N ILE A 246 23.53 -3.63 -17.29
CA ILE A 246 22.75 -3.60 -16.06
C ILE A 246 22.73 -2.19 -15.49
N SER A 247 21.55 -1.71 -15.10
CA SER A 247 21.38 -0.41 -14.46
C SER A 247 20.27 -0.43 -13.43
N TYR A 248 20.24 0.59 -12.56
CA TYR A 248 19.17 0.85 -11.62
C TYR A 248 18.35 2.07 -12.05
N ALA A 249 17.04 1.94 -12.05
CA ALA A 249 16.11 3.03 -12.27
C ALA A 249 15.26 3.25 -11.01
N GLY A 250 15.60 4.26 -10.23
CA GLY A 250 14.89 4.63 -9.00
C GLY A 250 13.48 5.14 -9.26
N SER A 251 12.59 4.87 -8.34
CA SER A 251 11.22 5.42 -8.30
C SER A 251 10.90 6.13 -6.98
N THR A 252 11.50 5.68 -5.89
CA THR A 252 11.56 6.41 -4.63
C THR A 252 13.01 6.43 -4.16
N ASP A 253 13.42 7.53 -3.58
CA ASP A 253 14.79 7.77 -3.14
C ASP A 253 14.82 8.02 -1.63
N MET A 254 15.76 7.36 -0.96
CA MET A 254 16.04 7.57 0.46
C MET A 254 17.50 7.98 0.62
N PRO A 255 17.79 9.26 0.92
CA PRO A 255 19.16 9.71 1.15
C PRO A 255 19.90 8.83 2.16
N GLY A 256 21.16 8.52 1.86
CA GLY A 256 21.96 7.58 2.67
C GLY A 256 21.78 6.10 2.31
N VAL A 257 20.98 5.78 1.29
CA VAL A 257 20.77 4.41 0.80
C VAL A 257 21.08 4.33 -0.69
N GLU A 258 21.84 3.34 -1.11
CA GLU A 258 22.27 3.19 -2.50
C GLU A 258 22.32 1.74 -2.93
N PHE A 259 21.77 1.42 -4.10
CA PHE A 259 21.97 0.15 -4.77
C PHE A 259 23.13 0.20 -5.76
N SER A 260 23.99 -0.81 -5.68
CA SER A 260 25.10 -1.02 -6.61
C SER A 260 24.95 -2.36 -7.35
N LEU A 261 25.19 -2.31 -8.66
CA LEU A 261 25.01 -3.42 -9.58
C LEU A 261 26.25 -3.56 -10.45
N PRO A 262 26.58 -4.78 -10.97
CA PRO A 262 27.59 -4.91 -12.00
C PRO A 262 27.17 -4.20 -13.29
N SER A 263 28.12 -3.82 -14.12
CA SER A 263 27.83 -3.05 -15.34
C SER A 263 27.16 -3.87 -16.45
N ASN A 264 27.44 -5.18 -16.51
CA ASN A 264 26.91 -6.06 -17.55
C ASN A 264 26.90 -7.53 -17.13
N ILE A 265 26.17 -8.34 -17.91
CA ILE A 265 26.13 -9.80 -17.79
C ILE A 265 25.99 -10.41 -19.18
N THR A 266 26.77 -11.44 -19.47
CA THR A 266 26.59 -12.29 -20.66
C THR A 266 26.07 -13.64 -20.23
N VAL A 267 25.02 -14.14 -20.92
CA VAL A 267 24.38 -15.42 -20.67
C VAL A 267 24.24 -16.21 -21.97
N ASN A 268 24.81 -17.43 -22.00
CA ASN A 268 24.81 -18.32 -23.17
C ASN A 268 23.46 -19.07 -23.30
N PRO A 269 23.17 -19.66 -24.46
CA PRO A 269 22.00 -20.52 -24.65
C PRO A 269 21.87 -21.60 -23.56
N GLY A 270 20.69 -21.68 -22.92
CA GLY A 270 20.40 -22.62 -21.83
C GLY A 270 21.10 -22.33 -20.49
N GLU A 271 21.88 -21.27 -20.41
CA GLU A 271 22.62 -20.91 -19.19
C GLU A 271 21.71 -20.20 -18.17
N LYS A 272 21.97 -20.52 -16.89
CA LYS A 272 21.53 -19.72 -15.73
C LYS A 272 22.75 -19.09 -15.09
N LYS A 273 22.76 -17.79 -14.95
CA LYS A 273 23.87 -17.04 -14.39
C LYS A 273 23.41 -16.02 -13.38
N ASN A 274 24.10 -15.95 -12.25
CA ASN A 274 23.80 -15.01 -11.20
C ASN A 274 24.66 -13.76 -11.29
N PHE A 275 24.11 -12.65 -10.77
CA PHE A 275 24.86 -11.45 -10.45
C PHE A 275 24.44 -10.89 -9.10
N THR A 276 25.37 -10.22 -8.44
CA THR A 276 25.18 -9.66 -7.10
C THR A 276 24.57 -8.25 -7.16
N VAL A 277 23.56 -8.03 -6.34
CA VAL A 277 23.00 -6.72 -6.01
C VAL A 277 23.49 -6.35 -4.63
N THR A 278 24.11 -5.19 -4.49
CA THR A 278 24.60 -4.67 -3.23
C THR A 278 23.76 -3.47 -2.81
N ILE A 279 23.36 -3.40 -1.54
CA ILE A 279 22.83 -2.18 -0.90
C ILE A 279 23.85 -1.65 0.09
N THR A 280 24.09 -0.36 0.05
CA THR A 280 24.87 0.38 1.05
C THR A 280 23.95 1.32 1.80
N ILE A 281 24.00 1.31 3.13
CA ILE A 281 23.15 2.10 4.03
C ILE A 281 24.04 2.88 4.96
N ASP A 282 23.90 4.20 4.97
CA ASP A 282 24.54 5.11 5.91
C ASP A 282 23.45 5.64 6.88
N PRO A 283 23.30 5.06 8.07
CA PRO A 283 22.25 5.46 8.99
C PRO A 283 22.33 6.93 9.42
N ALA A 284 23.53 7.50 9.48
CA ALA A 284 23.75 8.90 9.83
C ALA A 284 23.35 9.88 8.72
N ALA A 285 23.29 9.43 7.47
CA ALA A 285 22.91 10.24 6.32
C ALA A 285 21.43 10.12 5.94
N MET A 286 20.68 9.18 6.53
CA MET A 286 19.30 8.93 6.16
C MET A 286 18.38 10.11 6.44
N GLU A 287 17.46 10.36 5.53
CA GLU A 287 16.45 11.40 5.60
C GLU A 287 15.05 10.80 5.38
N LYS A 288 14.07 11.34 6.11
CA LYS A 288 12.67 10.98 5.95
C LYS A 288 12.08 11.69 4.73
N THR A 289 11.71 10.92 3.72
CA THR A 289 11.20 11.42 2.45
C THR A 289 9.77 10.94 2.19
N MET A 290 9.12 11.55 1.20
CA MET A 290 7.81 11.15 0.71
C MET A 290 7.94 10.58 -0.70
N ASP A 291 7.12 9.60 -1.03
CA ASP A 291 6.98 9.10 -2.40
C ASP A 291 6.53 10.24 -3.33
N PRO A 292 7.32 10.61 -4.36
CA PRO A 292 7.00 11.73 -5.24
C PRO A 292 5.73 11.52 -6.08
N ALA A 293 5.26 10.29 -6.21
CA ALA A 293 4.04 9.93 -6.92
C ALA A 293 2.79 9.91 -6.02
N MET A 294 2.93 10.26 -4.74
CA MET A 294 1.79 10.38 -3.83
C MET A 294 1.25 11.81 -3.77
N GLU A 295 -0.07 11.92 -3.68
CA GLU A 295 -0.72 13.16 -3.27
C GLU A 295 -0.34 13.48 -1.82
N LYS A 296 0.03 14.73 -1.54
CA LYS A 296 0.47 15.16 -0.21
C LYS A 296 -0.65 15.16 0.82
N THR A 297 -1.88 15.39 0.35
CA THR A 297 -3.07 15.44 1.19
C THR A 297 -4.17 14.54 0.64
N HIS A 298 -5.12 14.20 1.47
CA HIS A 298 -6.35 13.50 1.08
C HIS A 298 -7.49 13.94 2.00
N ASN A 299 -8.73 13.77 1.54
CA ASN A 299 -9.89 13.90 2.40
C ASN A 299 -10.09 12.58 3.14
N SER A 300 -10.18 12.63 4.44
CA SER A 300 -10.47 11.47 5.27
C SER A 300 -11.76 11.68 6.06
N VAL A 301 -12.29 10.60 6.60
CA VAL A 301 -13.33 10.69 7.63
C VAL A 301 -12.64 10.97 8.95
N ASP A 302 -13.23 11.80 9.81
CA ASP A 302 -12.70 12.05 11.15
C ASP A 302 -12.50 10.72 11.89
N PRO A 303 -11.26 10.34 12.22
CA PRO A 303 -10.99 9.08 12.89
C PRO A 303 -11.39 9.07 14.36
N TYR A 304 -11.57 10.25 14.95
CA TYR A 304 -11.87 10.46 16.36
C TYR A 304 -13.34 10.80 16.62
N GLY A 305 -14.10 11.09 15.55
CA GLY A 305 -15.53 11.32 15.59
C GLY A 305 -16.35 10.06 15.35
N ASP A 306 -17.61 10.25 14.98
CA ASP A 306 -18.54 9.16 14.64
C ASP A 306 -18.27 8.52 13.27
N GLY A 307 -17.26 9.02 12.56
CA GLY A 307 -16.88 8.53 11.24
C GLY A 307 -17.75 9.05 10.10
N THR A 308 -18.55 10.08 10.32
CA THR A 308 -19.41 10.69 9.29
C THR A 308 -18.87 12.02 8.79
N GLU A 309 -18.16 12.77 9.62
CA GLU A 309 -17.60 14.07 9.27
C GLU A 309 -16.35 13.89 8.38
N LEU A 310 -16.32 14.64 7.27
CA LEU A 310 -15.16 14.70 6.39
C LEU A 310 -14.19 15.76 6.89
N VAL A 311 -12.97 15.34 7.21
CA VAL A 311 -11.84 16.21 7.48
C VAL A 311 -11.06 16.41 6.17
N PRO A 312 -11.10 17.61 5.59
CA PRO A 312 -10.41 17.89 4.33
C PRO A 312 -8.91 18.03 4.54
N GLU A 313 -8.17 17.85 3.45
CA GLU A 313 -6.73 18.15 3.34
C GLU A 313 -5.84 17.53 4.44
N GLN A 314 -6.16 16.31 4.87
CA GLN A 314 -5.29 15.58 5.81
C GLN A 314 -3.98 15.23 5.13
N TYR A 315 -2.85 15.59 5.76
CA TYR A 315 -1.53 15.23 5.26
C TYR A 315 -1.29 13.73 5.37
N ARG A 316 -0.73 13.16 4.33
CA ARG A 316 -0.31 11.76 4.35
C ARG A 316 0.94 11.58 5.20
N GLN A 317 0.96 10.49 5.96
CA GLN A 317 2.07 10.13 6.85
C GLN A 317 3.02 9.10 6.22
N PHE A 318 2.94 8.94 4.91
CA PHE A 318 3.68 7.90 4.22
C PHE A 318 5.17 8.27 4.09
N ILE A 319 6.04 7.35 4.48
CA ILE A 319 7.50 7.47 4.35
C ILE A 319 7.91 6.67 3.12
N ALA A 320 8.68 7.28 2.22
CA ALA A 320 9.27 6.59 1.09
C ALA A 320 10.31 5.56 1.58
N SER A 321 10.47 4.51 0.80
CA SER A 321 11.56 3.54 0.90
C SER A 321 12.50 3.71 -0.29
N GLU A 322 13.68 3.12 -0.26
CA GLU A 322 14.53 3.02 -1.44
C GLU A 322 13.95 1.94 -2.37
N SER A 323 13.46 2.34 -3.52
CA SER A 323 12.86 1.42 -4.46
C SER A 323 12.96 1.84 -5.91
N GLY A 324 13.06 0.85 -6.78
CA GLY A 324 13.17 1.06 -8.21
C GLY A 324 13.13 -0.25 -8.98
N ARG A 325 13.74 -0.23 -10.14
CA ARG A 325 13.82 -1.40 -11.04
C ARG A 325 15.26 -1.66 -11.45
N ILE A 326 15.65 -2.91 -11.38
CA ILE A 326 16.84 -3.41 -12.06
C ILE A 326 16.46 -3.53 -13.53
N LEU A 327 17.24 -2.91 -14.41
CA LEU A 327 17.07 -2.94 -15.85
C LEU A 327 18.23 -3.71 -16.48
N LEU A 328 17.91 -4.66 -17.35
CA LEU A 328 18.86 -5.33 -18.24
C LEU A 328 18.53 -4.91 -19.67
N THR A 329 19.44 -4.19 -20.33
CA THR A 329 19.21 -3.63 -21.67
C THR A 329 20.16 -4.22 -22.71
N GLU A 330 19.61 -4.67 -23.85
CA GLU A 330 20.35 -5.11 -25.03
C GLU A 330 19.64 -4.54 -26.28
N GLY A 331 20.30 -3.60 -26.96
CA GLY A 331 19.68 -2.86 -28.06
C GLY A 331 18.40 -2.14 -27.63
N ALA A 332 17.26 -2.46 -28.25
CA ALA A 332 15.95 -1.91 -27.90
C ALA A 332 15.19 -2.75 -26.83
N ALA A 333 15.69 -3.94 -26.51
CA ALA A 333 15.07 -4.82 -25.54
C ALA A 333 15.46 -4.43 -24.11
N THR A 334 14.51 -4.46 -23.19
CA THR A 334 14.73 -4.20 -21.77
C THR A 334 13.97 -5.19 -20.94
N LEU A 335 14.70 -5.93 -20.08
CA LEU A 335 14.11 -6.70 -19.00
C LEU A 335 14.13 -5.87 -17.73
N ARG A 336 13.11 -6.02 -16.88
CA ARG A 336 13.01 -5.28 -15.62
C ARG A 336 12.52 -6.14 -14.47
N ALA A 337 13.08 -5.93 -13.30
CA ALA A 337 12.61 -6.54 -12.06
C ALA A 337 12.57 -5.48 -10.94
N PRO A 338 11.49 -5.41 -10.16
CA PRO A 338 11.41 -4.53 -9.01
C PRO A 338 12.45 -4.86 -7.95
N ILE A 339 13.02 -3.83 -7.32
CA ILE A 339 13.89 -3.93 -6.16
C ILE A 339 13.43 -2.94 -5.09
N HIS A 340 13.55 -3.34 -3.83
CA HIS A 340 13.09 -2.56 -2.69
C HIS A 340 13.92 -2.81 -1.43
N ALA A 341 14.04 -1.77 -0.63
CA ALA A 341 14.50 -1.82 0.76
C ALA A 341 13.74 -0.78 1.61
N ALA A 342 13.47 -1.11 2.85
CA ALA A 342 12.89 -0.21 3.84
C ALA A 342 13.84 -0.02 5.04
N PRO A 343 14.98 0.63 4.85
CA PRO A 343 15.90 0.91 5.94
C PRO A 343 15.35 2.03 6.84
N LYS A 344 15.64 1.92 8.13
CA LYS A 344 15.26 2.92 9.14
C LYS A 344 16.46 3.18 10.05
N PRO A 345 16.81 4.44 10.35
CA PRO A 345 17.79 4.74 11.37
C PRO A 345 17.17 4.53 12.74
N ALA A 346 17.95 4.04 13.68
CA ALA A 346 17.56 3.84 15.05
C ALA A 346 18.42 4.68 16.01
N SER A 347 17.88 4.97 17.18
CA SER A 347 18.64 5.55 18.28
C SER A 347 19.64 4.53 18.86
N ALA A 348 20.84 5.00 19.19
CA ALA A 348 21.82 4.23 19.96
C ALA A 348 21.78 4.58 21.46
N MET A 349 20.71 5.19 21.94
CA MET A 349 20.52 5.53 23.36
C MET A 349 20.24 4.30 24.18
N LYS A 350 20.77 4.27 25.39
CA LYS A 350 20.52 3.23 26.38
C LYS A 350 20.48 3.84 27.80
N VAL A 351 19.80 3.16 28.69
CA VAL A 351 19.82 3.49 30.11
C VAL A 351 21.19 3.13 30.67
N GLU A 352 21.78 4.02 31.49
CA GLU A 352 23.00 3.74 32.23
C GLU A 352 22.66 3.02 33.55
N GLY A 353 23.25 1.86 33.71
CA GLY A 353 22.99 1.00 34.87
C GLY A 353 21.76 0.10 34.72
N SER A 354 21.55 -0.77 35.68
CA SER A 354 20.43 -1.73 35.72
C SER A 354 19.38 -1.40 36.79
N SER A 355 19.64 -0.40 37.64
CA SER A 355 18.74 0.05 38.69
C SER A 355 18.90 1.54 38.94
N VAL A 356 17.85 2.15 39.43
CA VAL A 356 17.81 3.53 39.91
C VAL A 356 17.29 3.52 41.33
N GLU A 357 18.06 4.09 42.26
CA GLU A 357 17.63 4.25 43.63
C GLU A 357 16.76 5.48 43.81
N ILE A 358 15.59 5.32 44.43
CA ILE A 358 14.73 6.41 44.85
C ILE A 358 15.00 6.64 46.32
N PRO A 359 15.61 7.78 46.73
CA PRO A 359 15.93 8.05 48.14
C PRO A 359 14.68 8.01 49.02
N ALA A 360 14.87 7.63 50.28
CA ALA A 360 13.78 7.57 51.24
C ALA A 360 13.13 8.96 51.44
N GLY A 361 11.81 9.03 51.22
CA GLY A 361 11.06 10.28 51.27
C GLY A 361 10.95 11.04 49.92
N GLU A 362 11.65 10.58 48.90
CA GLU A 362 11.50 11.08 47.53
C GLU A 362 10.50 10.22 46.74
N HIS A 363 9.88 10.77 45.74
CA HIS A 363 8.92 10.08 44.85
C HIS A 363 9.38 10.04 43.40
N GLN A 364 10.60 10.48 43.12
CA GLN A 364 11.18 10.53 41.80
C GLN A 364 12.70 10.31 41.85
N ALA A 365 13.23 9.81 40.76
CA ALA A 365 14.66 9.71 40.52
C ALA A 365 14.98 10.03 39.06
N ASN A 366 16.23 10.46 38.83
CA ASN A 366 16.70 10.76 37.48
C ASN A 366 17.23 9.49 36.82
N LEU A 367 16.67 9.15 35.67
CA LEU A 367 17.17 8.10 34.81
C LEU A 367 18.26 8.68 33.89
N LYS A 368 19.49 8.18 34.01
CA LYS A 368 20.59 8.62 33.16
C LYS A 368 20.60 7.82 31.87
N LEU A 369 20.63 8.53 30.74
CA LEU A 369 20.74 7.98 29.40
C LEU A 369 22.12 8.27 28.81
N THR A 370 22.67 7.30 28.09
CA THR A 370 23.94 7.41 27.38
C THR A 370 23.77 6.96 25.93
N GLY A 371 24.70 7.34 25.06
CA GLY A 371 24.70 6.95 23.65
C GLY A 371 24.33 8.10 22.72
N THR A 372 23.96 7.76 21.50
CA THR A 372 23.65 8.70 20.43
C THR A 372 22.14 8.74 20.17
N GLU A 373 21.53 9.90 20.31
CA GLU A 373 20.12 10.10 19.99
C GLU A 373 19.85 10.05 18.48
N LEU A 374 18.64 9.69 18.11
CA LEU A 374 18.13 9.86 16.75
C LEU A 374 17.34 11.17 16.69
N ASN A 375 17.92 12.20 16.08
CA ASN A 375 17.28 13.49 15.87
C ASN A 375 17.86 14.12 14.60
N GLN A 376 17.50 13.56 13.44
CA GLN A 376 18.06 13.98 12.17
C GLN A 376 17.04 13.95 11.04
N ARG A 377 17.01 14.99 10.21
CA ARG A 377 16.32 15.02 8.90
C ARG A 377 14.91 14.38 8.88
N GLY A 378 14.10 14.74 9.88
CA GLY A 378 12.72 14.24 10.01
C GLY A 378 12.57 12.95 10.85
N TYR A 379 13.66 12.26 11.16
CA TYR A 379 13.65 11.16 12.13
C TYR A 379 13.89 11.68 13.55
N LYS A 380 13.12 11.16 14.50
CA LYS A 380 13.26 11.49 15.91
C LYS A 380 12.92 10.29 16.77
N SER A 381 13.80 9.92 17.68
CA SER A 381 13.48 8.95 18.72
C SER A 381 12.69 9.60 19.85
N LEU A 382 11.74 8.85 20.39
CA LEU A 382 11.00 9.20 21.58
C LEU A 382 11.34 8.19 22.66
N LEU A 383 11.46 8.67 23.91
CA LEU A 383 11.64 7.82 25.08
C LEU A 383 10.31 7.73 25.83
N GLY A 384 9.86 6.53 26.12
CA GLY A 384 8.75 6.26 27.03
C GLY A 384 9.20 5.29 28.12
N ALA A 385 8.89 5.60 29.37
CA ALA A 385 9.09 4.70 30.49
C ALA A 385 7.77 4.00 30.82
N PHE A 386 7.82 2.68 30.99
CA PHE A 386 6.66 1.86 31.31
C PHE A 386 7.00 0.97 32.50
N GLU A 387 6.05 0.80 33.41
CA GLU A 387 6.12 -0.27 34.39
C GLU A 387 6.01 -1.61 33.63
N HIS A 388 6.97 -2.50 33.89
CA HIS A 388 7.05 -3.77 33.17
C HIS A 388 5.96 -4.74 33.66
N GLY A 389 5.07 -5.13 32.77
CA GLY A 389 4.02 -6.09 33.06
C GLY A 389 4.44 -7.52 32.82
N ALA A 390 5.02 -7.83 31.67
CA ALA A 390 5.50 -9.17 31.34
C ALA A 390 6.53 -9.17 30.21
N SER A 391 7.40 -10.18 30.26
CA SER A 391 8.24 -10.59 29.13
C SER A 391 7.74 -11.92 28.57
N ILE A 392 7.67 -12.01 27.26
CA ILE A 392 7.13 -13.17 26.55
C ILE A 392 8.28 -13.81 25.76
N GLU A 393 8.53 -15.09 26.04
CA GLU A 393 9.54 -15.82 25.31
C GLU A 393 9.15 -16.02 23.85
N ARG A 394 10.14 -16.06 22.99
CA ARG A 394 9.95 -16.30 21.57
C ARG A 394 9.44 -17.72 21.33
N THR A 395 8.16 -17.88 21.01
CA THR A 395 7.50 -19.18 20.90
C THR A 395 7.55 -19.81 19.50
N SER A 396 7.93 -19.04 18.47
CA SER A 396 7.93 -19.52 17.08
C SER A 396 9.33 -19.67 16.52
N PRO A 397 9.69 -20.86 15.96
CA PRO A 397 10.92 -21.04 15.21
C PRO A 397 10.85 -20.43 13.79
N VAL A 398 9.72 -19.85 13.40
CA VAL A 398 9.55 -19.21 12.09
C VAL A 398 10.51 -18.02 11.98
N LYS A 399 11.19 -17.90 10.85
CA LYS A 399 12.00 -16.72 10.55
C LYS A 399 11.12 -15.48 10.62
N LEU A 400 11.32 -14.68 11.65
CA LEU A 400 10.45 -13.55 12.03
C LEU A 400 10.50 -12.39 11.02
N ASP A 401 11.41 -12.45 10.07
CA ASP A 401 11.61 -11.42 9.05
C ASP A 401 10.67 -11.54 7.84
N VAL A 402 9.85 -12.59 7.76
CA VAL A 402 9.10 -12.90 6.53
C VAL A 402 7.58 -12.86 6.64
N SER A 403 7.00 -12.80 7.84
CA SER A 403 5.53 -12.73 7.98
C SER A 403 5.08 -11.70 8.99
N SER A 404 3.96 -11.02 8.73
CA SER A 404 3.37 -10.07 9.66
C SER A 404 2.92 -10.75 10.96
N ASN A 405 2.46 -12.01 10.91
CA ASN A 405 2.12 -12.77 12.11
C ASN A 405 3.34 -13.05 13.00
N ALA A 406 4.48 -13.38 12.38
CA ALA A 406 5.73 -13.56 13.13
C ALA A 406 6.25 -12.23 13.69
N LYS A 407 6.08 -11.12 12.98
CA LYS A 407 6.42 -9.78 13.45
C LYS A 407 5.56 -9.33 14.64
N ALA A 408 4.28 -9.75 14.69
CA ALA A 408 3.37 -9.45 15.79
C ALA A 408 3.65 -10.22 17.08
N ASN A 409 4.62 -11.16 17.08
CA ASN A 409 4.98 -11.92 18.29
C ASN A 409 5.50 -10.95 19.37
N MET A 410 4.72 -10.80 20.44
CA MET A 410 5.03 -9.86 21.52
C MET A 410 6.28 -10.27 22.28
N GLN A 411 7.09 -9.29 22.70
CA GLN A 411 8.29 -9.46 23.47
C GLN A 411 8.13 -8.95 24.91
N HIS A 412 7.71 -7.69 25.05
CA HIS A 412 7.47 -7.06 26.33
C HIS A 412 6.14 -6.29 26.29
N VAL A 413 5.47 -6.26 27.42
CA VAL A 413 4.30 -5.43 27.66
C VAL A 413 4.44 -4.64 28.93
N GLY A 414 3.90 -3.43 28.97
CA GLY A 414 3.96 -2.57 30.14
C GLY A 414 2.91 -1.47 30.10
N ALA A 415 2.76 -0.78 31.22
CA ALA A 415 1.84 0.34 31.36
C ALA A 415 2.52 1.54 32.00
N ALA A 416 2.03 2.74 31.72
CA ALA A 416 2.47 3.96 32.36
C ALA A 416 1.27 4.88 32.60
N SER A 417 1.28 5.60 33.74
CA SER A 417 0.24 6.54 34.10
C SER A 417 0.84 7.87 34.56
N THR A 418 0.26 8.98 34.14
CA THR A 418 0.61 10.31 34.66
C THR A 418 -0.21 10.71 35.90
N ALA A 419 -1.20 9.92 36.29
CA ALA A 419 -2.06 10.21 37.46
C ALA A 419 -1.29 10.37 38.80
N PRO A 420 -0.26 9.55 39.12
CA PRO A 420 0.54 9.75 40.32
C PRO A 420 1.27 11.09 40.35
N ALA A 421 1.86 11.52 39.24
CA ALA A 421 2.56 12.80 39.12
C ALA A 421 1.58 14.00 39.22
N LEU A 422 0.41 13.90 38.62
CA LEU A 422 -0.66 14.92 38.77
C LEU A 422 -1.09 15.04 40.22
N LYS A 423 -1.34 13.93 40.89
CA LYS A 423 -1.70 13.92 42.32
C LYS A 423 -0.62 14.57 43.19
N ALA A 424 0.65 14.26 42.94
CA ALA A 424 1.78 14.82 43.68
C ALA A 424 1.92 16.34 43.49
N SER A 425 1.55 16.86 42.33
CA SER A 425 1.53 18.29 42.01
C SER A 425 0.24 19.03 42.44
N GLY A 426 -0.70 18.35 43.08
CA GLY A 426 -1.99 18.92 43.50
C GLY A 426 -3.05 18.98 42.39
N GLY A 427 -2.80 18.36 41.26
CA GLY A 427 -3.78 18.22 40.16
C GLY A 427 -4.76 17.07 40.38
N ASN A 428 -5.78 16.99 39.55
CA ASN A 428 -6.75 15.91 39.57
C ASN A 428 -6.18 14.66 38.89
N PRO A 429 -6.00 13.53 39.60
CA PRO A 429 -5.47 12.31 38.99
C PRO A 429 -6.36 11.73 37.89
N ASN A 430 -7.65 12.08 37.85
CA ASN A 430 -8.57 11.64 36.80
C ASN A 430 -8.30 12.30 35.43
N ASP A 431 -7.54 13.41 35.42
CA ASP A 431 -7.09 14.05 34.19
C ASP A 431 -5.79 13.42 33.65
N GLY A 432 -5.31 12.36 34.30
CA GLY A 432 -4.12 11.62 33.92
C GLY A 432 -4.27 10.82 32.64
N LEU A 433 -3.15 10.60 31.98
CA LEU A 433 -3.05 9.71 30.82
C LEU A 433 -2.64 8.31 31.29
N LEU A 434 -3.26 7.31 30.68
CA LEU A 434 -2.84 5.91 30.78
C LEU A 434 -2.31 5.47 29.42
N ALA A 435 -1.09 4.94 29.39
CA ALA A 435 -0.43 4.46 28.18
C ALA A 435 0.00 3.00 28.35
N PHE A 436 -0.06 2.24 27.27
CA PHE A 436 0.40 0.85 27.22
C PHE A 436 1.53 0.73 26.19
N GLY A 437 2.61 0.06 26.58
CA GLY A 437 3.75 -0.26 25.73
C GLY A 437 3.72 -1.73 25.33
N ILE A 438 3.86 -2.00 24.05
CA ILE A 438 3.99 -3.36 23.50
C ILE A 438 5.18 -3.36 22.56
N SER A 439 6.20 -4.17 22.86
CA SER A 439 7.29 -4.46 21.93
C SER A 439 7.11 -5.83 21.31
N THR A 440 7.66 -6.01 20.10
CA THR A 440 7.62 -7.26 19.36
C THR A 440 9.01 -7.77 19.02
N TRP A 441 9.14 -9.08 18.79
CA TRP A 441 10.42 -9.72 18.50
C TRP A 441 11.01 -9.36 17.13
N ALA A 442 10.23 -8.80 16.23
CA ALA A 442 10.70 -8.41 14.91
C ALA A 442 10.25 -6.99 14.54
N ASN A 443 11.04 -6.35 13.68
CA ASN A 443 10.82 -5.00 13.23
C ASN A 443 9.63 -4.91 12.24
N TRP A 444 8.92 -3.80 12.30
CA TRP A 444 7.79 -3.47 11.44
C TRP A 444 8.21 -2.49 10.36
N ASP A 445 7.79 -2.77 9.14
CA ASP A 445 7.76 -1.77 8.09
C ASP A 445 6.57 -0.81 8.32
N VAL A 446 5.41 -1.41 8.46
CA VAL A 446 4.18 -0.74 8.91
C VAL A 446 3.35 -1.72 9.75
N VAL A 447 2.63 -1.22 10.73
CA VAL A 447 1.69 -2.06 11.49
C VAL A 447 0.57 -2.47 10.54
N SER A 448 0.52 -3.77 10.23
CA SER A 448 -0.45 -4.35 9.31
C SER A 448 -1.84 -4.42 9.94
N THR A 449 -2.88 -4.25 9.12
CA THR A 449 -4.28 -4.52 9.52
C THR A 449 -4.59 -6.00 9.77
N GLU A 450 -3.67 -6.90 9.38
CA GLU A 450 -3.76 -8.33 9.68
C GLU A 450 -3.47 -8.65 11.14
N ASN A 451 -2.82 -7.72 11.86
CA ASN A 451 -2.46 -7.87 13.26
C ASN A 451 -3.13 -6.77 14.08
N THR A 452 -3.92 -7.17 15.05
CA THR A 452 -4.58 -6.29 15.99
C THR A 452 -4.01 -6.50 17.38
N PHE A 453 -3.48 -5.43 18.00
CA PHE A 453 -3.11 -5.43 19.39
C PHE A 453 -4.32 -4.97 20.21
N THR A 454 -4.63 -5.75 21.25
CA THR A 454 -5.78 -5.48 22.11
C THR A 454 -5.30 -5.41 23.55
N VAL A 455 -5.76 -4.40 24.31
CA VAL A 455 -5.57 -4.28 25.74
C VAL A 455 -6.93 -4.27 26.41
N ASN A 456 -7.19 -5.26 27.23
CA ASN A 456 -8.38 -5.33 28.07
C ASN A 456 -8.10 -4.67 29.43
N ILE A 457 -8.99 -3.81 29.86
CA ILE A 457 -8.87 -3.03 31.10
C ILE A 457 -10.05 -3.39 32.01
N ASP A 458 -9.73 -3.94 33.16
CA ASP A 458 -10.66 -4.23 34.26
C ASP A 458 -10.44 -3.15 35.32
N THR A 459 -11.44 -2.31 35.57
CA THR A 459 -11.35 -1.15 36.47
C THR A 459 -11.85 -1.44 37.88
N ASP A 460 -12.60 -2.52 38.10
CA ASP A 460 -13.16 -2.89 39.39
C ASP A 460 -12.58 -4.18 39.99
N GLY A 461 -11.67 -4.87 39.28
CA GLY A 461 -10.96 -6.06 39.77
C GLY A 461 -11.81 -7.33 39.73
N ASN A 462 -12.88 -7.36 38.97
CA ASN A 462 -13.79 -8.51 38.88
C ASN A 462 -13.36 -9.59 37.86
N ASN A 463 -12.19 -9.45 37.24
CA ASN A 463 -11.62 -10.25 36.15
C ASN A 463 -12.44 -10.25 34.85
N ARG A 464 -13.22 -9.19 34.63
CA ARG A 464 -13.90 -8.92 33.36
C ARG A 464 -13.47 -7.54 32.85
N ALA A 465 -13.24 -7.41 31.57
CA ALA A 465 -12.89 -6.14 30.99
C ALA A 465 -14.08 -5.17 31.00
N ASP A 466 -13.89 -3.96 31.53
CA ASP A 466 -14.82 -2.83 31.37
C ASP A 466 -14.55 -2.06 30.09
N TYR A 467 -13.27 -2.03 29.68
CA TYR A 467 -12.83 -1.35 28.47
C TYR A 467 -11.87 -2.21 27.68
N MET A 468 -11.82 -1.94 26.38
CA MET A 468 -10.88 -2.56 25.45
C MET A 468 -10.26 -1.49 24.55
N LEU A 469 -8.94 -1.41 24.54
CA LEU A 469 -8.20 -0.67 23.52
C LEU A 469 -7.85 -1.63 22.38
N VAL A 470 -8.04 -1.16 21.13
CA VAL A 470 -7.78 -1.95 19.92
C VAL A 470 -7.00 -1.10 18.93
N THR A 471 -5.88 -1.62 18.44
CA THR A 471 -5.22 -0.99 17.29
C THR A 471 -6.08 -1.19 16.04
N ASP A 472 -6.33 -0.12 15.33
CA ASP A 472 -7.18 -0.09 14.14
C ASP A 472 -6.59 0.85 13.09
N ARG A 473 -7.20 0.89 11.94
CA ARG A 473 -6.90 1.87 10.89
C ARG A 473 -8.21 2.50 10.43
N ALA A 474 -8.35 3.77 10.66
CA ALA A 474 -9.53 4.48 10.18
C ALA A 474 -9.52 4.58 8.66
N LYS A 475 -10.73 4.58 8.07
CA LYS A 475 -10.91 4.70 6.62
C LYS A 475 -10.29 6.02 6.13
N GLY A 476 -9.43 5.91 5.10
CA GLY A 476 -8.78 7.06 4.50
C GLY A 476 -7.54 7.59 5.23
N ILE A 477 -7.06 6.93 6.28
CA ILE A 477 -5.87 7.31 7.05
C ILE A 477 -4.72 6.34 6.76
N ASP A 478 -3.51 6.89 6.65
CA ASP A 478 -2.30 6.11 6.33
C ASP A 478 -1.57 5.59 7.58
N PHE A 479 -2.00 5.94 8.78
CA PHE A 479 -1.37 5.52 10.03
C PHE A 479 -2.35 4.75 10.94
N PRO A 480 -1.84 3.87 11.82
CA PRO A 480 -2.68 3.18 12.78
C PRO A 480 -3.22 4.14 13.86
N ILE A 481 -4.41 3.86 14.33
CA ILE A 481 -5.05 4.53 15.46
C ILE A 481 -5.35 3.51 16.55
N VAL A 482 -5.67 4.00 17.74
CA VAL A 482 -6.17 3.17 18.84
C VAL A 482 -7.60 3.60 19.15
N ARG A 483 -8.52 2.63 19.18
CA ARG A 483 -9.92 2.86 19.57
C ARG A 483 -10.15 2.33 20.97
N LEU A 484 -10.90 3.07 21.75
CA LEU A 484 -11.39 2.66 23.06
C LEU A 484 -12.84 2.21 22.94
N TYR A 485 -13.12 1.01 23.35
CA TYR A 485 -14.47 0.44 23.48
C TYR A 485 -14.80 0.25 24.96
N GLY A 486 -16.01 0.62 25.36
CA GLY A 486 -16.55 0.32 26.68
C GLY A 486 -17.55 -0.82 26.57
N TYR A 487 -17.48 -1.77 27.48
CA TYR A 487 -18.48 -2.82 27.61
C TYR A 487 -19.66 -2.31 28.44
N LYS A 488 -20.86 -2.27 27.85
CA LYS A 488 -22.08 -1.99 28.60
C LYS A 488 -22.52 -3.25 29.31
N ASN A 489 -22.56 -3.22 30.65
CA ASN A 489 -23.08 -4.32 31.50
C ASN A 489 -22.32 -5.65 31.37
N GLY A 490 -21.02 -5.63 31.11
CA GLY A 490 -20.20 -6.82 31.10
C GLY A 490 -20.44 -7.82 29.96
N ASN A 491 -21.03 -7.38 28.87
CA ASN A 491 -21.22 -8.16 27.62
C ASN A 491 -20.50 -7.50 26.44
#